data_c4e169f514535f9a305a991d1ccccc4e
#
_entry.id   c4e169f514535f9a305a991d1ccccc4e
#
_cell.length_a   1.000
_cell.length_b   1.000
_cell.length_c   1.000
_cell.angle_alpha   90.00
_cell.angle_beta   90.00
_cell.angle_gamma   90.00
#
_symmetry.space_group_name_H-M   'P 1'
#
loop_
_entity.id
_entity.type
_entity.pdbx_description
1 polymer ?
#
loop_
_entity_poly.entity_id
_entity_poly.type
_entity_poly.pdbx_seq_one_letter_code
_entity_poly.pdbx_strand_id
1 'polypeptide(L)'
;MRVDLLTKEYPPFIYGGAGVHVNELAKVLRPLADVRVHAFGGPREPGTEGADDGVTGYPEIAELEGANAALRTFGVDLEMAQGTEGTDLVHSHTWYANLAGHLAGLLHSVPHVISAHSLEPLRPWKAEQLGGGYALSSWAEKTAYEAASGIIAVSNGMREDILRSYPAIDPERVKVVHNGIDLEAWKHPQGEDADAAAAATLKRLGIDPDRPTVVFVGRITRQKGLPHLLRACEQLPADVQVILCAGAPDTPEIKAEVEGLVARLREKRTGVVWIEEMLPRPELIAVLAASDVFVCPSVYEPLGIVNLEAMAVGLPVVGSATGGIPDVIVDGETGLLVPIEQVQDGTGTPIDPARFEADLAERLATLVTDSEAAKVMGEAARRRVEEHFAWEAIAQRTMDVYNWVLAQG
;
A
#
# COMPACT_ATOMS: atom_id res chain seq x y z
N MET A 1 -24.79 -6.25 14.34
CA MET A 1 -24.39 -5.01 13.70
C MET A 1 -24.14 -5.28 12.22
N ARG A 2 -24.77 -4.49 11.36
CA ARG A 2 -24.50 -4.51 9.91
C ARG A 2 -23.54 -3.37 9.57
N VAL A 3 -22.48 -3.68 8.83
CA VAL A 3 -21.48 -2.72 8.35
C VAL A 3 -21.41 -2.79 6.82
N ASP A 4 -21.60 -1.67 6.17
CA ASP A 4 -21.50 -1.56 4.71
C ASP A 4 -20.16 -0.93 4.34
N LEU A 5 -19.27 -1.71 3.70
CA LEU A 5 -17.97 -1.28 3.19
C LEU A 5 -18.16 -0.67 1.79
N LEU A 6 -17.70 0.55 1.59
CA LEU A 6 -17.82 1.27 0.33
C LEU A 6 -16.44 1.44 -0.30
N THR A 7 -16.25 0.93 -1.52
CA THR A 7 -14.94 0.92 -2.17
C THR A 7 -15.02 1.01 -3.69
N LYS A 8 -14.00 1.58 -4.29
CA LYS A 8 -13.84 1.50 -5.75
C LYS A 8 -13.32 0.14 -6.19
N GLU A 9 -12.35 -0.41 -5.47
CA GLU A 9 -11.67 -1.65 -5.83
C GLU A 9 -12.16 -2.81 -4.98
N TYR A 10 -12.62 -3.86 -5.65
CA TYR A 10 -12.98 -5.16 -5.05
C TYR A 10 -12.89 -6.24 -6.13
N PRO A 11 -12.61 -7.52 -5.80
CA PRO A 11 -12.51 -8.55 -6.82
C PRO A 11 -13.70 -8.57 -7.79
N PRO A 12 -13.46 -8.84 -9.09
CA PRO A 12 -12.16 -9.12 -9.72
C PRO A 12 -11.38 -7.85 -10.13
N PHE A 13 -11.86 -6.65 -9.80
CA PHE A 13 -11.32 -5.36 -10.26
C PHE A 13 -10.43 -4.72 -9.20
N ILE A 14 -9.29 -5.35 -8.91
CA ILE A 14 -8.27 -4.83 -7.99
C ILE A 14 -7.05 -4.39 -8.81
N TYR A 15 -6.56 -3.19 -8.58
CA TYR A 15 -5.35 -2.66 -9.19
C TYR A 15 -4.38 -1.99 -8.19
N GLY A 16 -4.76 -1.90 -6.91
CA GLY A 16 -3.96 -1.27 -5.86
C GLY A 16 -4.12 -1.88 -4.48
N GLY A 17 -3.31 -1.43 -3.54
CA GLY A 17 -3.29 -1.94 -2.17
C GLY A 17 -4.59 -1.71 -1.41
N ALA A 18 -5.37 -0.66 -1.75
CA ALA A 18 -6.65 -0.40 -1.12
C ALA A 18 -7.68 -1.52 -1.41
N GLY A 19 -7.72 -2.01 -2.66
CA GLY A 19 -8.61 -3.11 -3.02
C GLY A 19 -8.23 -4.42 -2.33
N VAL A 20 -6.95 -4.73 -2.25
CA VAL A 20 -6.45 -5.88 -1.47
C VAL A 20 -6.86 -5.75 0.00
N HIS A 21 -6.66 -4.55 0.58
CA HIS A 21 -7.06 -4.29 1.97
C HIS A 21 -8.55 -4.54 2.20
N VAL A 22 -9.43 -3.97 1.37
CA VAL A 22 -10.89 -4.13 1.57
C VAL A 22 -11.33 -5.58 1.42
N ASN A 23 -10.76 -6.30 0.45
CA ASN A 23 -11.06 -7.73 0.26
C ASN A 23 -10.69 -8.55 1.50
N GLU A 24 -9.47 -8.39 2.02
CA GLU A 24 -9.03 -9.13 3.20
C GLU A 24 -9.77 -8.67 4.48
N LEU A 25 -9.99 -7.36 4.64
CA LEU A 25 -10.75 -6.82 5.76
C LEU A 25 -12.18 -7.38 5.78
N ALA A 26 -12.87 -7.43 4.63
CA ALA A 26 -14.21 -7.99 4.54
C ALA A 26 -14.25 -9.46 4.99
N LYS A 27 -13.26 -10.28 4.59
CA LYS A 27 -13.16 -11.69 4.98
C LYS A 27 -13.07 -11.85 6.50
N VAL A 28 -12.20 -11.07 7.15
CA VAL A 28 -11.94 -11.19 8.59
C VAL A 28 -12.98 -10.50 9.46
N LEU A 29 -13.75 -9.56 8.91
CA LEU A 29 -14.88 -8.91 9.62
C LEU A 29 -16.17 -9.74 9.56
N ARG A 30 -16.42 -10.51 8.50
CA ARG A 30 -17.65 -11.32 8.34
C ARG A 30 -17.96 -12.25 9.53
N PRO A 31 -17.00 -12.90 10.20
CA PRO A 31 -17.27 -13.66 11.42
C PRO A 31 -17.70 -12.78 12.61
N LEU A 32 -17.44 -11.47 12.59
CA LEU A 32 -17.66 -10.54 13.70
C LEU A 32 -18.90 -9.65 13.50
N ALA A 33 -19.33 -9.45 12.24
CA ALA A 33 -20.44 -8.57 11.88
C ALA A 33 -21.12 -9.01 10.57
N ASP A 34 -22.36 -8.54 10.32
CA ASP A 34 -23.01 -8.65 9.00
C ASP A 34 -22.34 -7.63 8.06
N VAL A 35 -21.38 -8.09 7.26
CA VAL A 35 -20.58 -7.23 6.37
C VAL A 35 -21.14 -7.29 4.95
N ARG A 36 -21.51 -6.12 4.42
CA ARG A 36 -21.84 -5.95 3.00
C ARG A 36 -20.79 -5.10 2.32
N VAL A 37 -20.55 -5.38 1.04
CA VAL A 37 -19.59 -4.63 0.24
C VAL A 37 -20.29 -4.00 -0.95
N HIS A 38 -20.13 -2.70 -1.08
CA HIS A 38 -20.58 -1.89 -2.19
C HIS A 38 -19.37 -1.45 -3.00
N ALA A 39 -19.25 -1.93 -4.24
CA ALA A 39 -18.07 -1.73 -5.06
C ALA A 39 -18.38 -1.24 -6.47
N PHE A 40 -17.46 -0.50 -7.08
CA PHE A 40 -17.56 -0.12 -8.50
C PHE A 40 -17.40 -1.36 -9.41
N GLY A 41 -17.70 -1.17 -10.70
CA GLY A 41 -17.43 -2.14 -11.76
C GLY A 41 -18.62 -3.01 -12.15
N GLY A 42 -19.84 -2.66 -11.73
CA GLY A 42 -21.08 -3.32 -12.07
C GLY A 42 -21.35 -4.62 -11.30
N PRO A 43 -22.49 -5.27 -11.56
CA PRO A 43 -22.88 -6.51 -10.92
C PRO A 43 -21.82 -7.60 -11.13
N ARG A 44 -21.61 -8.44 -10.10
CA ARG A 44 -20.71 -9.60 -10.19
C ARG A 44 -21.48 -10.80 -10.74
N GLU A 45 -20.88 -11.53 -11.69
CA GLU A 45 -21.47 -12.77 -12.20
C GLU A 45 -21.34 -13.87 -11.13
N PRO A 46 -22.42 -14.65 -10.85
CA PRO A 46 -22.37 -15.74 -9.90
C PRO A 46 -21.24 -16.74 -10.20
N GLY A 47 -20.48 -17.09 -9.17
CA GLY A 47 -19.34 -18.02 -9.28
C GLY A 47 -18.03 -17.37 -9.73
N THR A 48 -17.99 -16.07 -9.93
CA THR A 48 -16.74 -15.34 -10.15
C THR A 48 -16.16 -14.82 -8.83
N GLU A 49 -14.86 -14.52 -8.83
CA GLU A 49 -14.23 -13.89 -7.67
C GLU A 49 -14.92 -12.56 -7.33
N GLY A 50 -15.20 -12.36 -6.05
CA GLY A 50 -15.90 -11.16 -5.57
C GLY A 50 -17.42 -11.17 -5.76
N ALA A 51 -18.01 -12.30 -6.17
CA ALA A 51 -19.46 -12.52 -6.25
C ALA A 51 -20.03 -13.17 -4.99
N ASP A 52 -19.41 -12.94 -3.84
CA ASP A 52 -19.85 -13.46 -2.55
C ASP A 52 -21.21 -12.87 -2.13
N ASP A 53 -21.91 -13.59 -1.25
CA ASP A 53 -23.12 -13.06 -0.62
C ASP A 53 -22.82 -11.74 0.09
N GLY A 54 -23.71 -10.73 -0.12
CA GLY A 54 -23.55 -9.40 0.44
C GLY A 54 -22.63 -8.46 -0.35
N VAL A 55 -22.20 -8.82 -1.57
CA VAL A 55 -21.49 -7.92 -2.48
C VAL A 55 -22.42 -7.32 -3.52
N THR A 56 -22.45 -6.00 -3.64
CA THR A 56 -23.19 -5.26 -4.66
C THR A 56 -22.23 -4.46 -5.52
N GLY A 57 -22.25 -4.70 -6.82
CA GLY A 57 -21.44 -3.95 -7.79
C GLY A 57 -22.28 -2.89 -8.51
N TYR A 58 -21.73 -1.70 -8.64
CA TYR A 58 -22.37 -0.53 -9.24
C TYR A 58 -21.65 -0.15 -10.55
N PRO A 59 -22.35 -0.14 -11.71
CA PRO A 59 -21.78 0.32 -12.96
C PRO A 59 -21.67 1.86 -12.96
N GLU A 60 -20.81 2.39 -13.82
CA GLU A 60 -20.87 3.82 -14.14
C GLU A 60 -22.22 4.15 -14.82
N ILE A 61 -22.78 5.33 -14.51
CA ILE A 61 -24.03 5.82 -15.10
C ILE A 61 -23.77 6.14 -16.57
N ALA A 62 -24.55 5.52 -17.48
CA ALA A 62 -24.33 5.62 -18.92
C ALA A 62 -24.43 7.07 -19.43
N GLU A 63 -25.33 7.87 -18.87
CA GLU A 63 -25.51 9.29 -19.21
C GLU A 63 -24.29 10.15 -18.88
N LEU A 64 -23.38 9.67 -18.03
CA LEU A 64 -22.15 10.35 -17.66
C LEU A 64 -20.90 9.81 -18.40
N GLU A 65 -21.02 8.89 -19.36
CA GLU A 65 -19.89 8.27 -20.06
C GLU A 65 -18.93 9.31 -20.64
N GLY A 66 -19.42 10.41 -21.20
CA GLY A 66 -18.61 11.51 -21.73
C GLY A 66 -18.15 12.55 -20.71
N ALA A 67 -18.52 12.40 -19.43
CA ALA A 67 -18.22 13.38 -18.40
C ALA A 67 -16.77 13.18 -17.84
N ASN A 68 -16.31 14.19 -17.08
CA ASN A 68 -15.06 14.06 -16.33
C ASN A 68 -15.11 12.86 -15.37
N ALA A 69 -13.97 12.18 -15.20
CA ALA A 69 -13.86 10.98 -14.38
C ALA A 69 -14.35 11.17 -12.92
N ALA A 70 -14.17 12.37 -12.35
CA ALA A 70 -14.68 12.66 -11.00
C ALA A 70 -16.23 12.69 -10.98
N LEU A 71 -16.87 13.23 -12.03
CA LEU A 71 -18.33 13.24 -12.12
C LEU A 71 -18.91 11.83 -12.33
N ARG A 72 -18.22 10.98 -13.11
CA ARG A 72 -18.62 9.57 -13.25
C ARG A 72 -18.52 8.84 -11.90
N THR A 73 -17.44 9.10 -11.14
CA THR A 73 -17.29 8.58 -9.77
C THR A 73 -18.45 9.00 -8.88
N PHE A 74 -18.82 10.28 -8.87
CA PHE A 74 -19.94 10.79 -8.06
C PHE A 74 -21.28 10.19 -8.47
N GLY A 75 -21.47 9.87 -9.75
CA GLY A 75 -22.66 9.15 -10.21
C GLY A 75 -22.80 7.79 -9.51
N VAL A 76 -21.72 7.02 -9.44
CA VAL A 76 -21.71 5.74 -8.72
C VAL A 76 -21.91 5.93 -7.21
N ASP A 77 -21.31 6.98 -6.62
CA ASP A 77 -21.46 7.28 -5.20
C ASP A 77 -22.93 7.53 -4.80
N LEU A 78 -23.73 8.16 -5.65
CA LEU A 78 -25.16 8.38 -5.40
C LEU A 78 -25.92 7.06 -5.29
N GLU A 79 -25.67 6.12 -6.21
CA GLU A 79 -26.30 4.80 -6.19
C GLU A 79 -25.84 3.97 -4.99
N MET A 80 -24.54 4.03 -4.67
CA MET A 80 -23.98 3.35 -3.51
C MET A 80 -24.59 3.86 -2.21
N ALA A 81 -24.73 5.18 -2.03
CA ALA A 81 -25.32 5.77 -0.85
C ALA A 81 -26.78 5.29 -0.65
N GLN A 82 -27.58 5.23 -1.72
CA GLN A 82 -28.94 4.71 -1.66
C GLN A 82 -28.95 3.21 -1.30
N GLY A 83 -27.98 2.44 -1.81
CA GLY A 83 -27.89 0.98 -1.60
C GLY A 83 -27.59 0.55 -0.17
N THR A 84 -27.16 1.47 0.70
CA THR A 84 -26.79 1.17 2.11
C THR A 84 -27.98 1.25 3.08
N GLU A 85 -29.21 1.37 2.60
CA GLU A 85 -30.40 1.43 3.47
C GLU A 85 -30.45 0.27 4.47
N GLY A 86 -30.67 0.59 5.74
CA GLY A 86 -30.74 -0.37 6.85
C GLY A 86 -29.38 -0.84 7.41
N THR A 87 -28.28 -0.18 7.02
CA THR A 87 -26.97 -0.38 7.70
C THR A 87 -26.97 0.27 9.08
N ASP A 88 -26.13 -0.25 9.99
CA ASP A 88 -25.84 0.40 11.27
C ASP A 88 -24.68 1.39 11.17
N LEU A 89 -23.76 1.18 10.19
CA LEU A 89 -22.55 1.97 9.98
C LEU A 89 -22.08 1.81 8.54
N VAL A 90 -21.59 2.89 7.93
CA VAL A 90 -20.88 2.85 6.64
C VAL A 90 -19.39 3.09 6.83
N HIS A 91 -18.56 2.33 6.12
CA HIS A 91 -17.12 2.47 6.14
C HIS A 91 -16.56 2.60 4.73
N SER A 92 -16.07 3.77 4.37
CA SER A 92 -15.57 4.06 3.03
C SER A 92 -14.05 4.03 2.93
N HIS A 93 -13.57 3.66 1.74
CA HIS A 93 -12.15 3.53 1.43
C HIS A 93 -11.79 4.36 0.20
N THR A 94 -10.79 5.23 0.32
CA THR A 94 -10.34 6.19 -0.69
C THR A 94 -11.37 7.27 -1.04
N TRP A 95 -10.90 8.39 -1.65
CA TRP A 95 -11.78 9.48 -2.06
C TRP A 95 -12.90 9.05 -3.03
N TYR A 96 -12.65 7.98 -3.79
CA TYR A 96 -13.62 7.44 -4.76
C TYR A 96 -14.94 6.97 -4.15
N ALA A 97 -14.95 6.61 -2.86
CA ALA A 97 -16.15 6.16 -2.15
C ALA A 97 -16.47 7.01 -0.91
N ASN A 98 -15.61 7.99 -0.58
CA ASN A 98 -15.80 8.81 0.61
C ASN A 98 -17.07 9.68 0.49
N LEU A 99 -17.41 10.15 -0.72
CA LEU A 99 -18.65 10.91 -0.93
C LEU A 99 -19.87 10.01 -0.74
N ALA A 100 -19.85 8.77 -1.22
CA ALA A 100 -20.92 7.80 -0.97
C ALA A 100 -21.16 7.59 0.53
N GLY A 101 -20.07 7.39 1.31
CA GLY A 101 -20.14 7.23 2.76
C GLY A 101 -20.70 8.47 3.46
N HIS A 102 -20.30 9.66 3.05
CA HIS A 102 -20.82 10.91 3.58
C HIS A 102 -22.33 11.08 3.30
N LEU A 103 -22.76 10.84 2.06
CA LEU A 103 -24.15 10.93 1.66
C LEU A 103 -25.02 9.87 2.34
N ALA A 104 -24.54 8.64 2.47
CA ALA A 104 -25.20 7.56 3.20
C ALA A 104 -25.40 7.92 4.68
N GLY A 105 -24.37 8.48 5.32
CA GLY A 105 -24.45 8.97 6.70
C GLY A 105 -25.57 10.02 6.90
N LEU A 106 -25.66 10.96 5.97
CA LEU A 106 -26.73 11.98 5.99
C LEU A 106 -28.11 11.40 5.68
N LEU A 107 -28.21 10.55 4.65
CA LEU A 107 -29.47 10.03 4.15
C LEU A 107 -30.14 9.08 5.15
N HIS A 108 -29.33 8.20 5.76
CA HIS A 108 -29.82 7.13 6.64
C HIS A 108 -29.61 7.44 8.13
N SER A 109 -29.01 8.60 8.46
CA SER A 109 -28.68 9.00 9.84
C SER A 109 -27.84 7.96 10.58
N VAL A 110 -26.81 7.44 9.90
CA VAL A 110 -25.85 6.45 10.42
C VAL A 110 -24.44 7.02 10.46
N PRO A 111 -23.58 6.56 11.38
CA PRO A 111 -22.20 7.02 11.43
C PRO A 111 -21.40 6.57 10.19
N HIS A 112 -20.49 7.46 9.75
CA HIS A 112 -19.55 7.21 8.67
C HIS A 112 -18.13 7.10 9.22
N VAL A 113 -17.47 5.98 8.94
CA VAL A 113 -16.05 5.74 9.19
C VAL A 113 -15.29 5.79 7.88
N ILE A 114 -14.08 6.35 7.87
CA ILE A 114 -13.19 6.42 6.70
C ILE A 114 -11.89 5.69 7.02
N SER A 115 -11.41 4.81 6.13
CA SER A 115 -10.00 4.37 6.12
C SER A 115 -9.18 5.20 5.15
N ALA A 116 -8.15 5.86 5.68
CA ALA A 116 -7.23 6.70 4.94
C ALA A 116 -6.08 5.88 4.34
N HIS A 117 -6.18 5.54 3.06
CA HIS A 117 -5.11 4.84 2.31
C HIS A 117 -4.16 5.81 1.59
N SER A 118 -4.61 7.02 1.32
CA SER A 118 -3.86 8.15 0.76
C SER A 118 -4.67 9.42 0.98
N LEU A 119 -4.03 10.58 0.83
CA LEU A 119 -4.69 11.89 0.93
C LEU A 119 -4.48 12.68 -0.35
N GLU A 120 -5.53 13.29 -0.89
CA GLU A 120 -5.43 14.11 -2.11
C GLU A 120 -4.45 15.30 -1.96
N PRO A 121 -4.40 16.04 -0.83
CA PRO A 121 -3.40 17.12 -0.64
C PRO A 121 -1.94 16.68 -0.72
N LEU A 122 -1.65 15.39 -0.46
CA LEU A 122 -0.29 14.84 -0.53
C LEU A 122 0.01 14.15 -1.86
N ARG A 123 -0.84 14.37 -2.87
CA ARG A 123 -0.72 13.80 -4.21
C ARG A 123 -0.87 14.87 -5.29
N PRO A 124 -0.13 16.00 -5.21
CA PRO A 124 -0.30 17.14 -6.11
C PRO A 124 -0.08 16.78 -7.59
N TRP A 125 0.71 15.75 -7.88
CA TRP A 125 0.89 15.22 -9.24
C TRP A 125 -0.41 14.67 -9.87
N LYS A 126 -1.43 14.34 -9.08
CA LYS A 126 -2.74 13.91 -9.59
C LYS A 126 -3.51 15.04 -10.28
N ALA A 127 -3.19 16.30 -9.99
CA ALA A 127 -3.78 17.43 -10.70
C ALA A 127 -3.47 17.36 -12.21
N GLU A 128 -2.30 16.85 -12.59
CA GLU A 128 -1.91 16.64 -14.00
C GLU A 128 -2.74 15.52 -14.66
N GLN A 129 -3.13 14.51 -13.90
CA GLN A 129 -3.90 13.36 -14.40
C GLN A 129 -5.41 13.62 -14.47
N LEU A 130 -5.97 14.33 -13.50
CA LEU A 130 -7.40 14.54 -13.33
C LEU A 130 -7.87 15.90 -13.85
N GLY A 131 -6.95 16.84 -14.14
CA GLY A 131 -7.30 18.19 -14.53
C GLY A 131 -8.27 18.86 -13.55
N GLY A 132 -9.38 19.42 -14.03
CA GLY A 132 -10.43 20.00 -13.18
C GLY A 132 -11.09 19.01 -12.22
N GLY A 133 -11.01 17.72 -12.47
CA GLY A 133 -11.50 16.66 -11.58
C GLY A 133 -10.76 16.59 -10.25
N TYR A 134 -9.50 17.06 -10.19
CA TYR A 134 -8.74 17.11 -8.94
C TYR A 134 -9.36 18.07 -7.89
N ALA A 135 -9.93 19.18 -8.33
CA ALA A 135 -10.65 20.08 -7.42
C ALA A 135 -11.91 19.40 -6.84
N LEU A 136 -12.58 18.55 -7.63
CA LEU A 136 -13.75 17.79 -7.17
C LEU A 136 -13.35 16.66 -6.21
N SER A 137 -12.32 15.89 -6.51
CA SER A 137 -11.84 14.83 -5.62
C SER A 137 -11.35 15.39 -4.28
N SER A 138 -10.60 16.50 -4.30
CA SER A 138 -10.13 17.18 -3.10
C SER A 138 -11.28 17.75 -2.27
N TRP A 139 -12.31 18.32 -2.90
CA TRP A 139 -13.49 18.80 -2.22
C TRP A 139 -14.28 17.65 -1.56
N ALA A 140 -14.51 16.57 -2.28
CA ALA A 140 -15.26 15.42 -1.78
C ALA A 140 -14.53 14.75 -0.60
N GLU A 141 -13.20 14.55 -0.72
CA GLU A 141 -12.39 13.99 0.35
C GLU A 141 -12.45 14.88 1.59
N LYS A 142 -12.15 16.17 1.45
CA LYS A 142 -12.21 17.12 2.58
C LYS A 142 -13.57 17.13 3.27
N THR A 143 -14.66 17.22 2.49
CA THR A 143 -16.01 17.26 3.02
C THR A 143 -16.33 15.99 3.83
N ALA A 144 -15.99 14.83 3.30
CA ALA A 144 -16.23 13.56 3.97
C ALA A 144 -15.37 13.42 5.24
N TYR A 145 -14.07 13.76 5.20
CA TYR A 145 -13.17 13.67 6.36
C TYR A 145 -13.60 14.58 7.51
N GLU A 146 -13.94 15.85 7.23
CA GLU A 146 -14.36 16.80 8.26
C GLU A 146 -15.68 16.38 8.93
N ALA A 147 -16.56 15.68 8.19
CA ALA A 147 -17.87 15.22 8.68
C ALA A 147 -17.86 13.80 9.29
N ALA A 148 -16.84 12.98 9.02
CA ALA A 148 -16.80 11.59 9.44
C ALA A 148 -16.89 11.43 10.96
N SER A 149 -17.63 10.43 11.43
CA SER A 149 -17.74 10.07 12.85
C SER A 149 -16.45 9.47 13.39
N GLY A 150 -15.68 8.76 12.55
CA GLY A 150 -14.38 8.21 12.87
C GLY A 150 -13.50 8.10 11.63
N ILE A 151 -12.19 8.21 11.82
CA ILE A 151 -11.21 8.07 10.74
C ILE A 151 -10.15 7.07 11.18
N ILE A 152 -9.93 6.05 10.38
CA ILE A 152 -8.87 5.08 10.54
C ILE A 152 -7.67 5.55 9.71
N ALA A 153 -6.60 5.93 10.38
CA ALA A 153 -5.30 6.16 9.77
C ALA A 153 -4.53 4.85 9.72
N VAL A 154 -3.98 4.48 8.55
CA VAL A 154 -3.24 3.22 8.38
C VAL A 154 -1.86 3.22 9.04
N SER A 155 -1.41 4.37 9.58
CA SER A 155 -0.16 4.54 10.32
C SER A 155 -0.18 5.81 11.18
N ASN A 156 0.79 5.94 12.09
CA ASN A 156 1.00 7.20 12.84
C ASN A 156 1.36 8.35 11.89
N GLY A 157 2.21 8.11 10.89
CA GLY A 157 2.51 9.11 9.87
C GLY A 157 1.26 9.56 9.11
N MET A 158 0.38 8.63 8.73
CA MET A 158 -0.90 8.99 8.09
C MET A 158 -1.80 9.79 9.04
N ARG A 159 -1.82 9.48 10.33
CA ARG A 159 -2.56 10.27 11.33
C ARG A 159 -2.08 11.72 11.38
N GLU A 160 -0.76 11.92 11.41
CA GLU A 160 -0.16 13.26 11.37
C GLU A 160 -0.51 13.99 10.07
N ASP A 161 -0.44 13.31 8.95
CA ASP A 161 -0.80 13.83 7.62
C ASP A 161 -2.27 14.28 7.55
N ILE A 162 -3.19 13.49 8.09
CA ILE A 162 -4.62 13.84 8.17
C ILE A 162 -4.81 15.12 8.98
N LEU A 163 -4.25 15.18 10.18
CA LEU A 163 -4.42 16.33 11.07
C LEU A 163 -3.76 17.61 10.52
N ARG A 164 -2.65 17.46 9.79
CA ARG A 164 -2.01 18.57 9.09
C ARG A 164 -2.81 19.05 7.89
N SER A 165 -3.37 18.12 7.10
CA SER A 165 -4.11 18.44 5.87
C SER A 165 -5.51 18.98 6.16
N TYR A 166 -6.14 18.52 7.25
CA TYR A 166 -7.50 18.87 7.65
C TYR A 166 -7.54 19.30 9.13
N PRO A 167 -7.03 20.50 9.45
CA PRO A 167 -6.86 20.94 10.85
C PRO A 167 -8.18 21.18 11.60
N ALA A 168 -9.32 21.14 10.93
CA ALA A 168 -10.64 21.20 11.55
C ALA A 168 -11.09 19.86 12.18
N ILE A 169 -10.39 18.76 11.91
CA ILE A 169 -10.70 17.44 12.45
C ILE A 169 -10.24 17.35 13.91
N ASP A 170 -11.15 16.91 14.79
CA ASP A 170 -10.81 16.56 16.16
C ASP A 170 -9.83 15.36 16.17
N PRO A 171 -8.63 15.50 16.77
CA PRO A 171 -7.64 14.43 16.85
C PRO A 171 -8.16 13.14 17.48
N GLU A 172 -9.15 13.21 18.36
CA GLU A 172 -9.76 12.05 19.00
C GLU A 172 -10.57 11.18 18.02
N ARG A 173 -11.02 11.73 16.91
CA ARG A 173 -11.70 10.98 15.85
C ARG A 173 -10.76 10.19 14.94
N VAL A 174 -9.44 10.44 15.02
CA VAL A 174 -8.44 9.76 14.18
C VAL A 174 -7.76 8.67 14.99
N LYS A 175 -8.08 7.41 14.66
CA LYS A 175 -7.54 6.21 15.29
C LYS A 175 -6.55 5.52 14.35
N VAL A 176 -5.46 4.97 14.88
CA VAL A 176 -4.48 4.23 14.07
C VAL A 176 -4.86 2.76 14.07
N VAL A 177 -5.15 2.23 12.87
CA VAL A 177 -5.30 0.79 12.62
C VAL A 177 -4.53 0.44 11.36
N HIS A 178 -3.44 -0.28 11.51
CA HIS A 178 -2.57 -0.67 10.40
C HIS A 178 -3.29 -1.61 9.42
N ASN A 179 -2.77 -1.71 8.19
CA ASN A 179 -3.18 -2.77 7.29
C ASN A 179 -2.60 -4.11 7.77
N GLY A 180 -3.36 -5.17 7.53
CA GLY A 180 -2.92 -6.53 7.80
C GLY A 180 -2.19 -7.18 6.62
N ILE A 181 -1.65 -8.36 6.89
CA ILE A 181 -1.08 -9.25 5.88
C ILE A 181 -1.59 -10.68 6.08
N ASP A 182 -1.78 -11.39 4.97
CA ASP A 182 -2.10 -12.82 4.97
C ASP A 182 -0.80 -13.63 5.07
N LEU A 183 -0.47 -14.07 6.28
CA LEU A 183 0.75 -14.81 6.58
C LEU A 183 0.85 -16.16 5.88
N GLU A 184 -0.28 -16.83 5.62
CA GLU A 184 -0.28 -18.11 4.90
C GLU A 184 -0.04 -17.89 3.40
N ALA A 185 -0.60 -16.84 2.83
CA ALA A 185 -0.38 -16.47 1.42
C ALA A 185 1.06 -16.01 1.12
N TRP A 186 1.78 -15.51 2.14
CA TRP A 186 3.18 -15.07 2.06
C TRP A 186 4.16 -16.05 2.71
N LYS A 187 3.73 -17.26 3.00
CA LYS A 187 4.60 -18.32 3.49
C LYS A 187 5.42 -18.90 2.35
N HIS A 188 6.73 -19.09 2.59
CA HIS A 188 7.57 -19.80 1.64
C HIS A 188 7.07 -21.22 1.47
N PRO A 189 6.68 -21.65 0.26
CA PRO A 189 6.29 -23.04 0.00
C PRO A 189 7.42 -23.98 0.36
N GLN A 190 7.10 -25.15 0.92
CA GLN A 190 8.09 -26.15 1.36
C GLN A 190 7.94 -27.44 0.56
N GLY A 191 9.07 -28.13 0.38
CA GLY A 191 9.14 -29.42 -0.28
C GLY A 191 9.87 -29.39 -1.63
N GLU A 192 10.31 -30.56 -2.10
CA GLU A 192 11.16 -30.71 -3.29
C GLU A 192 10.56 -30.07 -4.56
N ASP A 193 9.25 -30.18 -4.77
CA ASP A 193 8.56 -29.57 -5.92
C ASP A 193 8.57 -28.04 -5.85
N ALA A 194 8.36 -27.48 -4.65
CA ALA A 194 8.39 -26.04 -4.43
C ALA A 194 9.80 -25.47 -4.60
N ASP A 195 10.80 -26.15 -4.07
CA ASP A 195 12.19 -25.78 -4.20
C ASP A 195 12.65 -25.83 -5.67
N ALA A 196 12.23 -26.87 -6.42
CA ALA A 196 12.50 -26.99 -7.85
C ALA A 196 11.83 -25.86 -8.65
N ALA A 197 10.58 -25.50 -8.33
CA ALA A 197 9.86 -24.40 -8.98
C ALA A 197 10.52 -23.04 -8.69
N ALA A 198 10.95 -22.80 -7.43
CA ALA A 198 11.69 -21.61 -7.06
C ALA A 198 13.01 -21.50 -7.82
N ALA A 199 13.81 -22.57 -7.85
CA ALA A 199 15.07 -22.60 -8.60
C ALA A 199 14.88 -22.37 -10.10
N ALA A 200 13.82 -22.92 -10.71
CA ALA A 200 13.46 -22.69 -12.10
C ALA A 200 13.09 -21.21 -12.35
N THR A 201 12.36 -20.59 -11.42
CA THR A 201 12.00 -19.16 -11.48
C THR A 201 13.26 -18.28 -11.44
N LEU A 202 14.14 -18.48 -10.45
CA LEU A 202 15.39 -17.72 -10.31
C LEU A 202 16.27 -17.85 -11.56
N LYS A 203 16.41 -19.07 -12.08
CA LYS A 203 17.17 -19.31 -13.31
C LYS A 203 16.55 -18.60 -14.51
N ARG A 204 15.22 -18.63 -14.67
CA ARG A 204 14.51 -17.93 -15.75
C ARG A 204 14.72 -16.42 -15.69
N LEU A 205 14.74 -15.86 -14.49
CA LEU A 205 14.90 -14.43 -14.25
C LEU A 205 16.37 -13.97 -14.27
N GLY A 206 17.32 -14.90 -14.36
CA GLY A 206 18.76 -14.60 -14.35
C GLY A 206 19.28 -14.16 -12.97
N ILE A 207 18.65 -14.62 -11.91
CA ILE A 207 19.02 -14.36 -10.53
C ILE A 207 20.01 -15.43 -10.07
N ASP A 208 21.13 -14.99 -9.49
CA ASP A 208 22.15 -15.85 -8.91
C ASP A 208 21.90 -15.96 -7.39
N PRO A 209 21.46 -17.12 -6.87
CA PRO A 209 21.14 -17.29 -5.46
C PRO A 209 22.35 -17.28 -4.52
N ASP A 210 23.56 -17.40 -5.06
CA ASP A 210 24.80 -17.45 -4.26
C ASP A 210 25.42 -16.04 -4.07
N ARG A 211 24.82 -15.00 -4.66
CA ARG A 211 25.30 -13.61 -4.53
C ARG A 211 24.55 -12.87 -3.43
N PRO A 212 25.26 -12.06 -2.61
CA PRO A 212 24.58 -11.10 -1.73
C PRO A 212 23.60 -10.22 -2.53
N THR A 213 22.36 -10.13 -2.09
CA THR A 213 21.27 -9.57 -2.92
C THR A 213 20.42 -8.54 -2.19
N VAL A 214 20.27 -7.38 -2.83
CA VAL A 214 19.28 -6.35 -2.48
C VAL A 214 18.11 -6.42 -3.45
N VAL A 215 16.89 -6.46 -2.95
CA VAL A 215 15.66 -6.52 -3.76
C VAL A 215 14.74 -5.34 -3.51
N PHE A 216 14.22 -4.77 -4.59
CA PHE A 216 13.16 -3.76 -4.60
C PHE A 216 11.92 -4.33 -5.31
N VAL A 217 10.74 -4.07 -4.73
CA VAL A 217 9.45 -4.40 -5.35
C VAL A 217 8.55 -3.18 -5.33
N GLY A 218 8.06 -2.75 -6.49
CA GLY A 218 7.14 -1.62 -6.57
C GLY A 218 6.93 -1.09 -7.97
N ARG A 219 5.93 -0.20 -8.11
CA ARG A 219 5.69 0.53 -9.37
C ARG A 219 6.79 1.57 -9.59
N ILE A 220 7.04 1.89 -10.85
CA ILE A 220 7.96 2.98 -11.23
C ILE A 220 7.23 4.32 -11.07
N THR A 221 7.30 4.88 -9.88
CA THR A 221 6.69 6.16 -9.53
C THR A 221 7.69 7.03 -8.75
N ARG A 222 7.51 8.37 -8.77
CA ARG A 222 8.36 9.26 -7.96
C ARG A 222 8.26 8.93 -6.47
N GLN A 223 7.05 8.60 -6.02
CA GLN A 223 6.74 8.22 -4.64
C GLN A 223 7.62 7.07 -4.13
N LYS A 224 7.91 6.09 -4.99
CA LYS A 224 8.66 4.88 -4.59
C LYS A 224 10.18 5.07 -4.53
N GLY A 225 10.70 6.23 -4.91
CA GLY A 225 12.10 6.60 -4.72
C GLY A 225 13.12 5.77 -5.51
N LEU A 226 12.68 5.04 -6.53
CA LEU A 226 13.55 4.17 -7.32
C LEU A 226 14.78 4.88 -7.92
N PRO A 227 14.72 6.16 -8.40
CA PRO A 227 15.90 6.88 -8.84
C PRO A 227 16.96 7.05 -7.74
N HIS A 228 16.56 7.29 -6.48
CA HIS A 228 17.49 7.39 -5.35
C HIS A 228 18.15 6.04 -5.05
N LEU A 229 17.37 4.96 -5.09
CA LEU A 229 17.93 3.61 -4.93
C LEU A 229 18.98 3.30 -5.99
N LEU A 230 18.71 3.57 -7.26
CA LEU A 230 19.63 3.27 -8.35
C LEU A 230 20.96 4.02 -8.20
N ARG A 231 20.94 5.29 -7.73
CA ARG A 231 22.14 6.06 -7.43
C ARG A 231 22.86 5.53 -6.18
N ALA A 232 22.13 5.12 -5.14
CA ALA A 232 22.71 4.49 -3.97
C ALA A 232 23.41 3.17 -4.32
N CYS A 233 22.81 2.36 -5.20
CA CYS A 233 23.37 1.08 -5.65
C CYS A 233 24.73 1.21 -6.39
N GLU A 234 25.06 2.40 -6.91
CA GLU A 234 26.40 2.63 -7.49
C GLU A 234 27.53 2.51 -6.45
N GLN A 235 27.22 2.68 -5.16
CA GLN A 235 28.16 2.67 -4.04
C GLN A 235 28.26 1.32 -3.32
N LEU A 236 27.39 0.35 -3.66
CA LEU A 236 27.41 -0.98 -3.04
C LEU A 236 28.63 -1.81 -3.49
N PRO A 237 29.09 -2.78 -2.69
CA PRO A 237 30.14 -3.72 -3.10
C PRO A 237 29.85 -4.36 -4.46
N ALA A 238 30.89 -4.63 -5.25
CA ALA A 238 30.74 -5.03 -6.65
C ALA A 238 30.09 -6.42 -6.84
N ASP A 239 30.17 -7.28 -5.83
CA ASP A 239 29.61 -8.63 -5.79
C ASP A 239 28.12 -8.65 -5.44
N VAL A 240 27.58 -7.55 -4.89
CA VAL A 240 26.15 -7.44 -4.55
C VAL A 240 25.31 -7.45 -5.81
N GLN A 241 24.31 -8.30 -5.85
CA GLN A 241 23.26 -8.34 -6.87
C GLN A 241 22.12 -7.37 -6.51
N VAL A 242 21.59 -6.64 -7.49
CA VAL A 242 20.46 -5.73 -7.35
C VAL A 242 19.31 -6.24 -8.19
N ILE A 243 18.21 -6.62 -7.52
CA ILE A 243 17.00 -7.09 -8.19
C ILE A 243 15.93 -5.99 -8.10
N LEU A 244 15.39 -5.62 -9.24
CA LEU A 244 14.33 -4.64 -9.39
C LEU A 244 13.09 -5.33 -9.95
N CYS A 245 12.11 -5.67 -9.12
CA CYS A 245 10.76 -6.06 -9.56
C CYS A 245 9.96 -4.76 -9.72
N ALA A 246 10.16 -4.07 -10.84
CA ALA A 246 9.70 -2.71 -11.04
C ALA A 246 9.09 -2.53 -12.43
N GLY A 247 7.79 -2.28 -12.47
CA GLY A 247 7.01 -2.04 -13.69
C GLY A 247 5.97 -0.94 -13.51
N ALA A 248 5.02 -0.87 -14.44
CA ALA A 248 3.88 0.05 -14.42
C ALA A 248 4.26 1.51 -14.10
N PRO A 249 5.05 2.18 -14.97
CA PRO A 249 5.45 3.57 -14.78
C PRO A 249 4.25 4.51 -14.80
N ASP A 250 4.24 5.51 -13.91
CA ASP A 250 3.16 6.52 -13.86
C ASP A 250 3.21 7.45 -15.06
N THR A 251 4.41 7.80 -15.54
CA THR A 251 4.61 8.68 -16.70
C THR A 251 5.78 8.21 -17.57
N PRO A 252 5.82 8.61 -18.87
CA PRO A 252 6.96 8.30 -19.74
C PRO A 252 8.29 8.88 -19.23
N GLU A 253 8.26 10.04 -18.57
CA GLU A 253 9.44 10.76 -18.08
C GLU A 253 10.13 9.96 -16.97
N ILE A 254 9.39 9.47 -15.96
CA ILE A 254 9.97 8.66 -14.89
C ILE A 254 10.46 7.32 -15.44
N LYS A 255 9.79 6.75 -16.45
CA LYS A 255 10.25 5.55 -17.14
C LYS A 255 11.61 5.79 -17.78
N ALA A 256 11.75 6.84 -18.58
CA ALA A 256 13.00 7.17 -19.27
C ALA A 256 14.15 7.48 -18.27
N GLU A 257 13.85 8.16 -17.15
CA GLU A 257 14.83 8.40 -16.09
C GLU A 257 15.35 7.07 -15.50
N VAL A 258 14.46 6.15 -15.16
CA VAL A 258 14.81 4.85 -14.58
C VAL A 258 15.60 4.00 -15.58
N GLU A 259 15.17 3.94 -16.86
CA GLU A 259 15.90 3.24 -17.93
C GLU A 259 17.35 3.76 -18.05
N GLY A 260 17.53 5.08 -18.04
CA GLY A 260 18.88 5.69 -18.10
C GLY A 260 19.74 5.37 -16.88
N LEU A 261 19.15 5.37 -15.69
CA LEU A 261 19.85 5.02 -14.45
C LEU A 261 20.23 3.55 -14.38
N VAL A 262 19.35 2.64 -14.82
CA VAL A 262 19.63 1.20 -14.91
C VAL A 262 20.75 0.93 -15.92
N ALA A 263 20.70 1.58 -17.10
CA ALA A 263 21.77 1.44 -18.10
C ALA A 263 23.12 1.87 -17.53
N ARG A 264 23.18 3.04 -16.88
CA ARG A 264 24.38 3.54 -16.21
C ARG A 264 24.87 2.62 -15.10
N LEU A 265 23.96 2.04 -14.31
CA LEU A 265 24.33 1.11 -13.25
C LEU A 265 24.94 -0.17 -13.84
N ARG A 266 24.39 -0.70 -14.95
CA ARG A 266 24.90 -1.87 -15.68
C ARG A 266 26.28 -1.64 -16.30
N GLU A 267 26.66 -0.41 -16.64
CA GLU A 267 28.01 -0.06 -17.08
C GLU A 267 29.03 -0.15 -15.94
N LYS A 268 28.60 0.12 -14.70
CA LYS A 268 29.48 0.17 -13.51
C LYS A 268 29.59 -1.15 -12.78
N ARG A 269 28.57 -2.01 -12.87
CA ARG A 269 28.51 -3.27 -12.12
C ARG A 269 27.74 -4.36 -12.83
N THR A 270 28.06 -5.61 -12.50
CA THR A 270 27.31 -6.81 -12.91
C THR A 270 26.17 -7.11 -11.92
N GLY A 271 25.27 -8.05 -12.26
CA GLY A 271 24.22 -8.51 -11.36
C GLY A 271 23.08 -7.50 -11.17
N VAL A 272 22.78 -6.69 -12.19
CA VAL A 272 21.60 -5.82 -12.18
C VAL A 272 20.49 -6.49 -12.95
N VAL A 273 19.54 -7.08 -12.24
CA VAL A 273 18.37 -7.78 -12.76
C VAL A 273 17.16 -6.85 -12.68
N TRP A 274 16.54 -6.57 -13.80
CA TRP A 274 15.32 -5.75 -13.84
C TRP A 274 14.19 -6.53 -14.49
N ILE A 275 13.13 -6.73 -13.70
CA ILE A 275 11.92 -7.48 -14.03
C ILE A 275 10.78 -6.47 -14.12
N GLU A 276 10.31 -6.21 -15.35
CA GLU A 276 9.26 -5.21 -15.62
C GLU A 276 7.85 -5.81 -15.50
N GLU A 277 7.73 -7.12 -15.65
CA GLU A 277 6.46 -7.83 -15.53
C GLU A 277 6.01 -7.95 -14.06
N MET A 278 4.70 -7.96 -13.84
CA MET A 278 4.15 -8.30 -12.54
C MET A 278 4.28 -9.80 -12.31
N LEU A 279 5.15 -10.19 -11.39
CA LEU A 279 5.34 -11.59 -11.04
C LEU A 279 4.11 -12.14 -10.30
N PRO A 280 3.66 -13.37 -10.61
CA PRO A 280 2.74 -14.10 -9.77
C PRO A 280 3.31 -14.25 -8.35
N ARG A 281 2.44 -14.25 -7.33
CA ARG A 281 2.87 -14.31 -5.92
C ARG A 281 3.87 -15.41 -5.60
N PRO A 282 3.72 -16.67 -6.07
CA PRO A 282 4.69 -17.72 -5.79
C PRO A 282 6.09 -17.41 -6.34
N GLU A 283 6.17 -16.79 -7.52
CA GLU A 283 7.45 -16.38 -8.12
C GLU A 283 8.06 -15.19 -7.37
N LEU A 284 7.24 -14.22 -6.95
CA LEU A 284 7.71 -13.10 -6.13
C LEU A 284 8.24 -13.59 -4.77
N ILE A 285 7.57 -14.54 -4.12
CA ILE A 285 8.06 -15.16 -2.89
C ILE A 285 9.41 -15.85 -3.13
N ALA A 286 9.60 -16.55 -4.25
CA ALA A 286 10.88 -17.18 -4.58
C ALA A 286 11.99 -16.14 -4.73
N VAL A 287 11.72 -15.00 -5.38
CA VAL A 287 12.69 -13.90 -5.51
C VAL A 287 13.03 -13.27 -4.16
N LEU A 288 12.01 -12.99 -3.33
CA LEU A 288 12.21 -12.44 -1.98
C LEU A 288 13.02 -13.42 -1.11
N ALA A 289 12.67 -14.70 -1.09
CA ALA A 289 13.33 -15.71 -0.28
C ALA A 289 14.79 -15.98 -0.69
N ALA A 290 15.17 -15.68 -1.95
CA ALA A 290 16.52 -15.76 -2.46
C ALA A 290 17.32 -14.46 -2.27
N SER A 291 16.75 -13.45 -1.61
CA SER A 291 17.40 -12.16 -1.37
C SER A 291 17.80 -12.02 0.10
N ASP A 292 18.77 -11.14 0.39
CA ASP A 292 19.25 -10.91 1.76
C ASP A 292 18.59 -9.67 2.41
N VAL A 293 18.30 -8.64 1.61
CA VAL A 293 17.78 -7.37 2.11
C VAL A 293 16.69 -6.83 1.17
N PHE A 294 15.54 -6.52 1.73
CA PHE A 294 14.51 -5.76 1.02
C PHE A 294 14.73 -4.26 1.19
N VAL A 295 14.53 -3.47 0.14
CA VAL A 295 14.68 -2.01 0.21
C VAL A 295 13.40 -1.27 -0.14
N CYS A 296 13.00 -0.32 0.72
CA CYS A 296 11.87 0.58 0.52
C CYS A 296 12.33 2.05 0.58
N PRO A 297 12.84 2.61 -0.52
CA PRO A 297 13.39 3.98 -0.56
C PRO A 297 12.31 5.02 -0.81
N SER A 298 11.05 4.72 -0.46
CA SER A 298 9.91 5.59 -0.73
C SER A 298 10.07 6.96 -0.10
N VAL A 299 9.74 8.00 -0.85
CA VAL A 299 9.69 9.38 -0.34
C VAL A 299 8.30 9.76 0.21
N TYR A 300 7.32 8.94 -0.06
CA TYR A 300 6.00 8.97 0.56
C TYR A 300 5.43 7.55 0.62
N GLU A 301 5.08 7.07 1.80
CA GLU A 301 4.54 5.73 2.00
C GLU A 301 3.50 5.75 3.13
N PRO A 302 2.21 5.59 2.83
CA PRO A 302 1.15 5.59 3.86
C PRO A 302 1.34 4.53 4.96
N LEU A 303 1.72 3.30 4.57
CA LEU A 303 2.15 2.24 5.48
C LEU A 303 3.30 1.43 4.87
N GLY A 304 3.13 0.98 3.62
CA GLY A 304 4.10 0.12 2.95
C GLY A 304 3.80 -1.37 3.14
N ILE A 305 2.67 -1.85 2.61
CA ILE A 305 2.29 -3.27 2.66
C ILE A 305 3.42 -4.16 2.12
N VAL A 306 4.13 -3.70 1.10
CA VAL A 306 5.27 -4.42 0.52
C VAL A 306 6.39 -4.72 1.54
N ASN A 307 6.55 -3.87 2.57
CA ASN A 307 7.47 -4.15 3.66
C ASN A 307 6.97 -5.32 4.51
N LEU A 308 5.66 -5.37 4.79
CA LEU A 308 5.05 -6.51 5.50
C LEU A 308 5.20 -7.80 4.72
N GLU A 309 5.08 -7.76 3.40
CA GLU A 309 5.27 -8.88 2.49
C GLU A 309 6.71 -9.43 2.56
N ALA A 310 7.71 -8.56 2.48
CA ALA A 310 9.12 -8.91 2.62
C ALA A 310 9.42 -9.49 4.02
N MET A 311 8.94 -8.83 5.08
CA MET A 311 9.11 -9.28 6.46
C MET A 311 8.41 -10.63 6.73
N ALA A 312 7.25 -10.88 6.11
CA ALA A 312 6.55 -12.16 6.20
C ALA A 312 7.33 -13.32 5.56
N VAL A 313 8.15 -13.04 4.56
CA VAL A 313 9.08 -14.01 3.96
C VAL A 313 10.35 -14.18 4.82
N GLY A 314 10.60 -13.28 5.78
CA GLY A 314 11.75 -13.31 6.67
C GLY A 314 12.92 -12.43 6.24
N LEU A 315 12.65 -11.40 5.41
CA LEU A 315 13.65 -10.43 5.01
C LEU A 315 13.73 -9.24 5.98
N PRO A 316 14.92 -8.76 6.35
CA PRO A 316 15.08 -7.46 6.95
C PRO A 316 14.83 -6.37 5.92
N VAL A 317 14.33 -5.23 6.37
CA VAL A 317 13.99 -4.11 5.49
C VAL A 317 14.89 -2.92 5.76
N VAL A 318 15.50 -2.36 4.71
CA VAL A 318 16.08 -1.01 4.74
C VAL A 318 15.06 -0.05 4.15
N GLY A 319 14.51 0.83 4.97
CA GLY A 319 13.43 1.75 4.58
C GLY A 319 13.70 3.20 4.95
N SER A 320 13.22 4.14 4.15
CA SER A 320 13.25 5.56 4.50
C SER A 320 12.37 5.85 5.72
N ALA A 321 12.83 6.71 6.62
CA ALA A 321 12.11 7.09 7.83
C ALA A 321 11.01 8.12 7.50
N THR A 322 10.00 7.71 6.70
CA THR A 322 8.88 8.57 6.28
C THR A 322 7.55 7.83 6.30
N GLY A 323 6.47 8.56 6.50
CA GLY A 323 5.10 8.03 6.51
C GLY A 323 4.91 6.92 7.52
N GLY A 324 4.40 5.77 7.06
CA GLY A 324 4.15 4.60 7.89
C GLY A 324 5.31 3.60 7.96
N ILE A 325 6.43 3.83 7.27
CA ILE A 325 7.58 2.91 7.30
C ILE A 325 8.12 2.72 8.72
N PRO A 326 8.26 3.78 9.57
CA PRO A 326 8.69 3.63 10.96
C PRO A 326 7.70 2.86 11.86
N ASP A 327 6.44 2.74 11.46
CA ASP A 327 5.46 1.91 12.19
C ASP A 327 5.70 0.42 11.94
N VAL A 328 6.19 0.09 10.75
CA VAL A 328 6.45 -1.30 10.31
C VAL A 328 7.82 -1.76 10.78
N ILE A 329 8.86 -0.96 10.54
CA ILE A 329 10.26 -1.29 10.83
C ILE A 329 10.67 -0.75 12.20
N VAL A 330 11.22 -1.61 13.05
CA VAL A 330 11.93 -1.22 14.27
C VAL A 330 13.41 -1.12 13.95
N ASP A 331 13.93 0.12 13.97
CA ASP A 331 15.33 0.40 13.59
C ASP A 331 16.32 -0.38 14.46
N GLY A 332 17.24 -1.07 13.81
CA GLY A 332 18.26 -1.92 14.46
C GLY A 332 17.74 -3.28 14.96
N GLU A 333 16.44 -3.60 14.84
CA GLU A 333 15.84 -4.86 15.31
C GLU A 333 15.23 -5.66 14.16
N THR A 334 14.37 -5.07 13.36
CA THR A 334 13.68 -5.75 12.25
C THR A 334 14.12 -5.24 10.87
N GLY A 335 15.03 -4.29 10.86
CA GLY A 335 15.60 -3.63 9.69
C GLY A 335 16.32 -2.36 10.08
N LEU A 336 16.66 -1.54 9.09
CA LEU A 336 17.33 -0.26 9.31
C LEU A 336 16.53 0.89 8.69
N LEU A 337 16.35 1.97 9.44
CA LEU A 337 15.74 3.19 8.92
C LEU A 337 16.80 4.14 8.37
N VAL A 338 16.49 4.74 7.23
CA VAL A 338 17.31 5.77 6.58
C VAL A 338 16.68 7.13 6.86
N PRO A 339 17.34 8.04 7.55
CA PRO A 339 16.83 9.39 7.79
C PRO A 339 16.58 10.12 6.48
N ILE A 340 15.46 10.83 6.42
CA ILE A 340 15.10 11.65 5.25
C ILE A 340 14.49 12.97 5.72
N GLU A 341 15.12 14.08 5.35
CA GLU A 341 14.55 15.42 5.50
C GLU A 341 13.90 15.84 4.19
N GLN A 342 12.65 16.28 4.24
CA GLN A 342 11.83 16.50 3.05
C GLN A 342 11.31 17.92 2.97
N VAL A 343 11.18 18.43 1.73
CA VAL A 343 10.49 19.71 1.49
C VAL A 343 9.01 19.60 1.88
N GLN A 344 8.44 20.68 2.39
CA GLN A 344 7.07 20.70 2.92
C GLN A 344 6.04 21.15 1.84
N ASP A 345 6.20 20.65 0.62
CA ASP A 345 5.33 20.99 -0.53
C ASP A 345 4.41 19.82 -0.95
N GLY A 346 4.42 18.73 -0.19
CA GLY A 346 3.63 17.52 -0.47
C GLY A 346 4.28 16.56 -1.47
N THR A 347 5.41 16.92 -2.11
CA THR A 347 6.10 16.03 -3.05
C THR A 347 6.92 14.93 -2.38
N GLY A 348 7.30 15.12 -1.12
CA GLY A 348 8.20 14.23 -0.40
C GLY A 348 9.67 14.31 -0.87
N THR A 349 10.02 15.29 -1.71
CA THR A 349 11.39 15.43 -2.23
C THR A 349 12.39 15.60 -1.11
N PRO A 350 13.50 14.82 -1.06
CA PRO A 350 14.57 15.04 -0.10
C PRO A 350 15.20 16.43 -0.24
N ILE A 351 15.48 17.12 0.88
CA ILE A 351 16.18 18.40 0.89
C ILE A 351 17.63 18.21 0.42
N ASP A 352 18.26 17.13 0.85
CA ASP A 352 19.60 16.72 0.40
C ASP A 352 19.55 15.30 -0.19
N PRO A 353 19.26 15.18 -1.50
CA PRO A 353 19.20 13.87 -2.16
C PRO A 353 20.51 13.08 -2.09
N ALA A 354 21.67 13.78 -2.17
CA ALA A 354 22.97 13.11 -2.18
C ALA A 354 23.28 12.48 -0.82
N ARG A 355 22.93 13.14 0.28
CA ARG A 355 23.05 12.58 1.62
C ARG A 355 22.12 11.41 1.80
N PHE A 356 20.84 11.53 1.43
CA PHE A 356 19.87 10.43 1.51
C PHE A 356 20.35 9.20 0.74
N GLU A 357 20.87 9.37 -0.48
CA GLU A 357 21.41 8.31 -1.32
C GLU A 357 22.66 7.65 -0.70
N ALA A 358 23.53 8.43 -0.05
CA ALA A 358 24.71 7.90 0.65
C ALA A 358 24.30 7.13 1.92
N ASP A 359 23.41 7.67 2.74
CA ASP A 359 22.89 7.01 3.93
C ASP A 359 22.17 5.68 3.58
N LEU A 360 21.39 5.69 2.48
CA LEU A 360 20.73 4.50 1.94
C LEU A 360 21.76 3.42 1.52
N ALA A 361 22.82 3.82 0.81
CA ALA A 361 23.89 2.92 0.40
C ALA A 361 24.62 2.32 1.61
N GLU A 362 24.91 3.12 2.63
CA GLU A 362 25.57 2.66 3.86
C GLU A 362 24.71 1.63 4.61
N ARG A 363 23.41 1.90 4.79
CA ARG A 363 22.49 0.97 5.47
C ARG A 363 22.33 -0.34 4.71
N LEU A 364 22.21 -0.28 3.38
CA LEU A 364 22.15 -1.47 2.53
C LEU A 364 23.45 -2.27 2.61
N ALA A 365 24.61 -1.61 2.52
CA ALA A 365 25.93 -2.28 2.60
C ALA A 365 26.11 -2.96 3.95
N THR A 366 25.68 -2.34 5.04
CA THR A 366 25.79 -2.91 6.40
C THR A 366 25.11 -4.27 6.50
N LEU A 367 23.87 -4.41 5.97
CA LEU A 367 23.15 -5.67 6.05
C LEU A 367 23.57 -6.68 4.98
N VAL A 368 23.76 -6.24 3.75
CA VAL A 368 24.05 -7.17 2.64
C VAL A 368 25.45 -7.81 2.73
N THR A 369 26.35 -7.21 3.52
CA THR A 369 27.70 -7.78 3.76
C THR A 369 27.79 -8.59 5.06
N ASP A 370 26.74 -8.60 5.89
CA ASP A 370 26.66 -9.38 7.13
C ASP A 370 25.40 -10.26 7.10
N SER A 371 25.52 -11.40 6.44
CA SER A 371 24.41 -12.34 6.24
C SER A 371 23.83 -12.89 7.56
N GLU A 372 24.63 -13.00 8.61
CA GLU A 372 24.15 -13.46 9.92
C GLU A 372 23.29 -12.38 10.60
N ALA A 373 23.75 -11.13 10.57
CA ALA A 373 22.95 -10.01 11.07
C ALA A 373 21.64 -9.83 10.28
N ALA A 374 21.71 -9.93 8.94
CA ALA A 374 20.53 -9.87 8.08
C ALA A 374 19.52 -10.97 8.42
N LYS A 375 19.99 -12.22 8.60
CA LYS A 375 19.14 -13.34 9.00
C LYS A 375 18.47 -13.14 10.34
N VAL A 376 19.21 -12.73 11.37
CA VAL A 376 18.66 -12.46 12.71
C VAL A 376 17.60 -11.36 12.66
N MET A 377 17.86 -10.27 11.93
CA MET A 377 16.87 -9.19 11.71
C MET A 377 15.65 -9.69 10.93
N GLY A 378 15.84 -10.52 9.90
CA GLY A 378 14.73 -11.08 9.11
C GLY A 378 13.82 -11.98 9.95
N GLU A 379 14.38 -12.79 10.84
CA GLU A 379 13.61 -13.60 11.80
C GLU A 379 12.82 -12.72 12.79
N ALA A 380 13.42 -11.63 13.27
CA ALA A 380 12.74 -10.65 14.11
C ALA A 380 11.64 -9.90 13.34
N ALA A 381 11.90 -9.56 12.08
CA ALA A 381 10.95 -8.94 11.18
C ALA A 381 9.70 -9.82 10.99
N ARG A 382 9.90 -11.12 10.73
CA ARG A 382 8.79 -12.08 10.59
C ARG A 382 7.98 -12.19 11.88
N ARG A 383 8.61 -12.36 13.05
CA ARG A 383 7.90 -12.41 14.34
C ARG A 383 7.06 -11.16 14.56
N ARG A 384 7.61 -9.97 14.27
CA ARG A 384 6.85 -8.72 14.39
C ARG A 384 5.60 -8.69 13.54
N VAL A 385 5.67 -9.17 12.28
CA VAL A 385 4.51 -9.23 11.38
C VAL A 385 3.45 -10.19 11.93
N GLU A 386 3.86 -11.36 12.42
CA GLU A 386 2.98 -12.36 13.04
C GLU A 386 2.25 -11.80 14.27
N GLU A 387 2.95 -11.02 15.12
CA GLU A 387 2.41 -10.49 16.38
C GLU A 387 1.54 -9.23 16.18
N HIS A 388 1.83 -8.39 15.20
CA HIS A 388 1.24 -7.05 15.12
C HIS A 388 0.41 -6.77 13.88
N PHE A 389 0.60 -7.53 12.79
CA PHE A 389 0.00 -7.23 11.48
C PHE A 389 -0.84 -8.38 10.91
N ALA A 390 -1.13 -9.42 11.70
CA ALA A 390 -2.08 -10.46 11.29
C ALA A 390 -3.49 -9.87 11.15
N TRP A 391 -4.22 -10.32 10.11
CA TRP A 391 -5.54 -9.78 9.78
C TRP A 391 -6.57 -9.90 10.92
N GLU A 392 -6.49 -10.95 11.73
CA GLU A 392 -7.39 -11.16 12.87
C GLU A 392 -7.25 -10.04 13.91
N ALA A 393 -6.01 -9.62 14.20
CA ALA A 393 -5.75 -8.52 15.10
C ALA A 393 -6.23 -7.18 14.53
N ILE A 394 -6.10 -6.98 13.21
CA ILE A 394 -6.58 -5.79 12.51
C ILE A 394 -8.11 -5.74 12.52
N ALA A 395 -8.78 -6.86 12.29
CA ALA A 395 -10.24 -6.94 12.37
C ALA A 395 -10.76 -6.52 13.75
N GLN A 396 -10.14 -7.03 14.83
CA GLN A 396 -10.56 -6.65 16.18
C GLN A 396 -10.37 -5.16 16.46
N ARG A 397 -9.23 -4.58 16.08
CA ARG A 397 -8.99 -3.13 16.22
C ARG A 397 -9.98 -2.30 15.39
N THR A 398 -10.36 -2.77 14.20
CA THR A 398 -11.37 -2.12 13.37
C THR A 398 -12.75 -2.18 14.05
N MET A 399 -13.12 -3.34 14.63
CA MET A 399 -14.36 -3.47 15.41
C MET A 399 -14.37 -2.57 16.64
N ASP A 400 -13.23 -2.37 17.30
CA ASP A 400 -13.12 -1.46 18.44
C ASP A 400 -13.40 0.00 18.02
N VAL A 401 -12.95 0.42 16.83
CA VAL A 401 -13.30 1.73 16.25
C VAL A 401 -14.79 1.83 15.95
N TYR A 402 -15.40 0.80 15.35
CA TYR A 402 -16.85 0.80 15.08
C TYR A 402 -17.67 0.91 16.38
N ASN A 403 -17.33 0.12 17.39
CA ASN A 403 -18.00 0.16 18.68
C ASN A 403 -17.83 1.53 19.36
N TRP A 404 -16.64 2.12 19.26
CA TRP A 404 -16.36 3.45 19.78
C TRP A 404 -17.23 4.53 19.09
N VAL A 405 -17.34 4.48 17.77
CA VAL A 405 -18.16 5.43 16.98
C VAL A 405 -19.65 5.29 17.34
N LEU A 406 -20.16 4.04 17.39
CA LEU A 406 -21.56 3.77 17.72
C LEU A 406 -21.93 4.17 19.17
N ALA A 407 -20.98 4.18 20.08
CA ALA A 407 -21.22 4.59 21.46
C ALA A 407 -21.31 6.11 21.65
N GLN A 408 -21.02 6.90 20.60
CA GLN A 408 -21.08 8.37 20.64
C GLN A 408 -22.36 8.95 20.06
N GLY A 409 -23.12 8.19 19.32
CA GLY A 409 -24.44 8.55 18.74
C GLY A 409 -25.55 7.99 19.57
#